data_4f89f829534527f50254fe34dd5b3348
#
_entry.id   4f89f829534527f50254fe34dd5b3348
#
_cell.length_a   1.000
_cell.length_b   1.000
_cell.length_c   1.000
_cell.angle_alpha   90.00
_cell.angle_beta   90.00
_cell.angle_gamma   90.00
#
_symmetry.space_group_name_H-M   'P 1'
#
loop_
_entity.id
_entity.type
_entity.pdbx_description
1 polymer ?
#
loop_
_entity_poly.entity_id
_entity_poly.type
_entity_poly.pdbx_seq_one_letter_code
_entity_poly.pdbx_strand_id
1 'polypeptide(L)'
;MEQRSPEWHEARKGRITASMVGAILGLSPNLSRAGAMRRMVRDAHGAEPEFTGNIATEYGEFNEDGAVAEYEMETGNRIQKVGFIPHEDWAGCSPDGLINADGGLEVKCPFGKRKEGDLNPLEDQPHYYAQVQFSLWVTGRKYW
;
A
#
# COMPACT_ATOMS: atom_id res chain seq x y z
N MET A 1 7.09 13.97 -4.20
CA MET A 1 5.83 14.29 -3.46
C MET A 1 5.79 13.45 -2.20
N GLU A 2 5.26 13.99 -1.13
CA GLU A 2 5.03 13.29 0.12
C GLU A 2 3.73 12.47 0.04
N GLN A 3 3.70 11.27 0.64
CA GLN A 3 2.46 10.48 0.72
C GLN A 3 1.39 11.24 1.51
N ARG A 4 0.15 11.07 1.13
CA ARG A 4 -1.04 11.74 1.71
C ARG A 4 -1.11 13.26 1.45
N SER A 5 -0.15 13.85 0.73
CA SER A 5 -0.27 15.24 0.28
C SER A 5 -1.36 15.40 -0.81
N PRO A 6 -1.86 16.63 -1.04
CA PRO A 6 -2.80 16.88 -2.13
C PRO A 6 -2.27 16.41 -3.50
N GLU A 7 -0.99 16.61 -3.76
CA GLU A 7 -0.33 16.18 -4.99
C GLU A 7 -0.29 14.64 -5.12
N TRP A 8 -0.12 13.93 -4.01
CA TRP A 8 -0.16 12.49 -3.99
C TRP A 8 -1.57 11.95 -4.28
N HIS A 9 -2.60 12.58 -3.72
CA HIS A 9 -3.99 12.22 -4.01
C HIS A 9 -4.31 12.48 -5.49
N GLU A 10 -3.90 13.62 -6.03
CA GLU A 10 -4.12 13.96 -7.44
C GLU A 10 -3.42 12.98 -8.39
N ALA A 11 -2.17 12.62 -8.09
CA ALA A 11 -1.40 11.67 -8.90
C ALA A 11 -2.02 10.27 -8.97
N ARG A 12 -2.84 9.91 -7.99
CA ARG A 12 -3.50 8.59 -7.89
C ARG A 12 -4.87 8.54 -8.57
N LYS A 13 -5.47 9.70 -8.86
CA LYS A 13 -6.82 9.78 -9.44
C LYS A 13 -6.92 9.01 -10.75
N GLY A 14 -7.97 8.20 -10.86
CA GLY A 14 -8.26 7.41 -12.05
C GLY A 14 -7.29 6.26 -12.32
N ARG A 15 -6.33 6.01 -11.42
CA ARG A 15 -5.36 4.93 -11.58
C ARG A 15 -5.68 3.73 -10.69
N ILE A 16 -5.38 2.55 -11.20
CA ILE A 16 -5.31 1.33 -10.39
C ILE A 16 -4.05 1.42 -9.53
N THR A 17 -4.23 1.40 -8.21
CA THR A 17 -3.11 1.43 -7.28
C THR A 17 -2.87 0.07 -6.66
N ALA A 18 -1.63 -0.23 -6.28
CA ALA A 18 -1.26 -1.53 -5.71
C ALA A 18 -2.15 -1.94 -4.53
N SER A 19 -2.54 -1.00 -3.67
CA SER A 19 -3.43 -1.25 -2.53
C SER A 19 -4.86 -1.67 -2.92
N MET A 20 -5.29 -1.42 -4.16
CA MET A 20 -6.63 -1.79 -4.65
C MET A 20 -6.67 -3.13 -5.38
N VAL A 21 -5.51 -3.64 -5.81
CA VAL A 21 -5.43 -4.83 -6.68
C VAL A 21 -6.05 -6.05 -6.02
N GLY A 22 -5.78 -6.29 -4.73
CA GLY A 22 -6.38 -7.39 -4.00
C GLY A 22 -7.91 -7.38 -4.02
N ALA A 23 -8.51 -6.20 -3.87
CA ALA A 23 -9.97 -6.05 -3.93
C ALA A 23 -10.50 -6.20 -5.37
N ILE A 24 -9.81 -5.66 -6.36
CA ILE A 24 -10.17 -5.81 -7.79
C ILE A 24 -10.16 -7.27 -8.21
N LEU A 25 -9.22 -8.07 -7.70
CA LEU A 25 -9.13 -9.51 -7.94
C LEU A 25 -10.12 -10.34 -7.09
N GLY A 26 -10.86 -9.71 -6.17
CA GLY A 26 -11.79 -10.40 -5.27
C GLY A 26 -11.11 -11.14 -4.12
N LEU A 27 -9.89 -10.79 -3.78
CA LEU A 27 -9.07 -11.44 -2.74
C LEU A 27 -9.14 -10.72 -1.38
N SER A 28 -9.61 -9.47 -1.34
CA SER A 28 -9.63 -8.68 -0.11
C SER A 28 -10.75 -9.12 0.83
N PRO A 29 -10.46 -9.35 2.12
CA PRO A 29 -11.49 -9.66 3.11
C PRO A 29 -12.34 -8.44 3.51
N ASN A 30 -11.86 -7.22 3.23
CA ASN A 30 -12.44 -5.98 3.73
C ASN A 30 -13.12 -5.13 2.64
N LEU A 31 -12.87 -5.40 1.38
CA LEU A 31 -13.39 -4.62 0.26
C LEU A 31 -13.73 -5.53 -0.91
N SER A 32 -15.00 -5.54 -1.31
CA SER A 32 -15.45 -6.30 -2.47
C SER A 32 -14.96 -5.68 -3.78
N ARG A 33 -14.97 -6.48 -4.86
CA ARG A 33 -14.66 -5.97 -6.21
C ARG A 33 -15.58 -4.82 -6.60
N ALA A 34 -16.89 -4.95 -6.36
CA ALA A 34 -17.87 -3.90 -6.63
C ALA A 34 -17.59 -2.64 -5.80
N GLY A 35 -17.20 -2.79 -4.54
CA GLY A 35 -16.78 -1.69 -3.67
C GLY A 35 -15.51 -0.99 -4.18
N ALA A 36 -14.53 -1.76 -4.63
CA ALA A 36 -13.31 -1.23 -5.25
C ALA A 36 -13.62 -0.42 -6.51
N MET A 37 -14.43 -0.97 -7.41
CA MET A 37 -14.84 -0.28 -8.64
C MET A 37 -15.57 1.03 -8.34
N ARG A 38 -16.52 1.01 -7.40
CA ARG A 38 -17.25 2.22 -6.97
C ARG A 38 -16.30 3.27 -6.43
N ARG A 39 -15.35 2.89 -5.57
CA ARG A 39 -14.35 3.80 -5.01
C ARG A 39 -13.51 4.44 -6.11
N MET A 40 -13.03 3.66 -7.06
CA MET A 40 -12.22 4.16 -8.18
C MET A 40 -13.00 5.14 -9.08
N VAL A 41 -14.26 4.84 -9.39
CA VAL A 41 -15.12 5.72 -10.18
C VAL A 41 -15.37 7.04 -9.44
N ARG A 42 -15.71 6.97 -8.17
CA ARG A 42 -15.91 8.17 -7.33
C ARG A 42 -14.66 9.04 -7.27
N ASP A 43 -13.51 8.42 -7.03
CA ASP A 43 -12.20 9.09 -6.97
C ASP A 43 -11.86 9.77 -8.29
N ALA A 44 -12.04 9.08 -9.41
CA ALA A 44 -11.82 9.64 -10.75
C ALA A 44 -12.71 10.86 -11.04
N HIS A 45 -13.91 10.92 -10.47
CA HIS A 45 -14.83 12.06 -10.59
C HIS A 45 -14.67 13.11 -9.47
N GLY A 46 -13.65 12.98 -8.62
CA GLY A 46 -13.37 13.94 -7.56
C GLY A 46 -14.39 13.97 -6.42
N ALA A 47 -15.12 12.87 -6.20
CA ALA A 47 -16.04 12.76 -5.09
C ALA A 47 -15.29 12.57 -3.77
N GLU A 48 -15.82 13.14 -2.68
CA GLU A 48 -15.27 12.95 -1.35
C GLU A 48 -15.18 11.46 -0.97
N PRO A 49 -14.11 11.04 -0.28
CA PRO A 49 -13.98 9.66 0.19
C PRO A 49 -15.14 9.24 1.08
N GLU A 50 -15.71 8.06 0.86
CA GLU A 50 -16.73 7.48 1.73
C GLU A 50 -16.17 7.01 3.07
N PHE A 51 -14.87 6.71 3.12
CA PHE A 51 -14.16 6.27 4.31
C PHE A 51 -12.98 7.20 4.56
N THR A 52 -12.98 7.82 5.72
CA THR A 52 -11.96 8.80 6.15
C THR A 52 -10.96 8.24 7.18
N GLY A 53 -11.07 6.95 7.48
CA GLY A 53 -10.23 6.29 8.47
C GLY A 53 -11.01 5.87 9.72
N ASN A 54 -10.36 5.07 10.54
CA ASN A 54 -10.82 4.63 11.85
C ASN A 54 -9.60 4.34 12.74
N ILE A 55 -9.83 3.89 13.98
CA ILE A 55 -8.77 3.56 14.94
C ILE A 55 -7.74 2.55 14.38
N ALA A 56 -8.17 1.62 13.52
CA ALA A 56 -7.25 0.66 12.90
C ALA A 56 -6.34 1.33 11.86
N THR A 57 -6.88 2.28 11.09
CA THR A 57 -6.12 3.09 10.14
C THR A 57 -5.11 3.97 10.88
N GLU A 58 -5.55 4.68 11.91
CA GLU A 58 -4.69 5.52 12.74
C GLU A 58 -3.56 4.72 13.41
N TYR A 59 -3.88 3.54 13.92
CA TYR A 59 -2.88 2.64 14.49
C TYR A 59 -1.83 2.20 13.46
N GLY A 60 -2.27 1.82 12.26
CA GLY A 60 -1.37 1.45 11.16
C GLY A 60 -0.42 2.58 10.79
N GLU A 61 -0.97 3.76 10.60
CA GLU A 61 -0.19 4.97 10.26
C GLU A 61 0.80 5.37 11.34
N PHE A 62 0.37 5.33 12.59
CA PHE A 62 1.22 5.68 13.73
C PHE A 62 2.43 4.73 13.89
N ASN A 63 2.26 3.44 13.59
CA ASN A 63 3.31 2.44 13.78
C ASN A 63 4.19 2.23 12.53
N GLU A 64 3.83 2.74 11.37
CA GLU A 64 4.55 2.55 10.11
C GLU A 64 6.02 3.00 10.20
N ASP A 65 6.27 4.21 10.69
CA ASP A 65 7.64 4.75 10.81
C ASP A 65 8.50 3.94 11.78
N GLY A 66 7.92 3.48 12.89
CA GLY A 66 8.60 2.61 13.85
C GLY A 66 8.99 1.27 13.24
N ALA A 67 8.09 0.65 12.49
CA ALA A 67 8.35 -0.61 11.81
C ALA A 67 9.43 -0.48 10.72
N VAL A 68 9.43 0.63 9.98
CA VAL A 68 10.52 0.93 9.03
C VAL A 68 11.86 1.07 9.74
N ALA A 69 11.91 1.80 10.85
CA ALA A 69 13.14 1.99 11.61
C ALA A 69 13.67 0.66 12.19
N GLU A 70 12.78 -0.20 12.69
CA GLU A 70 13.15 -1.52 13.18
C GLU A 70 13.72 -2.40 12.06
N TYR A 71 13.08 -2.41 10.90
CA TYR A 71 13.59 -3.11 9.72
C TYR A 71 14.99 -2.62 9.30
N GLU A 72 15.23 -1.30 9.31
CA GLU A 72 16.55 -0.72 9.01
C GLU A 72 17.60 -1.19 10.03
N MET A 73 17.25 -1.22 11.31
CA MET A 73 18.16 -1.67 12.38
C MET A 73 18.49 -3.17 12.26
N GLU A 74 17.51 -4.01 11.96
CA GLU A 74 17.71 -5.45 11.85
C GLU A 74 18.49 -5.86 10.59
N THR A 75 18.22 -5.20 9.48
CA THR A 75 18.77 -5.62 8.18
C THR A 75 20.01 -4.82 7.76
N GLY A 76 20.25 -3.66 8.35
CA GLY A 76 21.28 -2.70 7.90
C GLY A 76 20.93 -2.01 6.57
N ASN A 77 19.76 -2.26 5.99
CA ASN A 77 19.30 -1.57 4.78
C ASN A 77 18.91 -0.14 5.11
N ARG A 78 19.11 0.75 4.15
CA ARG A 78 18.56 2.10 4.18
C ARG A 78 17.29 2.17 3.36
N ILE A 79 16.23 2.70 3.95
CA ILE A 79 14.92 2.84 3.30
C ILE A 79 14.77 4.26 2.76
N GLN A 80 14.62 4.35 1.44
CA GLN A 80 14.28 5.60 0.78
C GLN A 80 12.77 5.77 0.75
N LYS A 81 12.24 6.74 1.49
CA LYS A 81 10.82 7.10 1.40
C LYS A 81 10.51 7.71 0.03
N VAL A 82 9.40 7.29 -0.55
CA VAL A 82 8.90 7.76 -1.83
C VAL A 82 7.41 8.02 -1.75
N GLY A 83 6.91 8.84 -2.65
CA GLY A 83 5.47 9.09 -2.75
C GLY A 83 4.80 8.09 -3.68
N PHE A 84 4.14 8.61 -4.73
CA PHE A 84 3.50 7.79 -5.74
C PHE A 84 4.45 7.57 -6.93
N ILE A 85 4.56 6.32 -7.37
CA ILE A 85 5.31 5.91 -8.57
C ILE A 85 4.27 5.56 -9.63
N PRO A 86 4.08 6.41 -10.65
CA PRO A 86 3.18 6.11 -11.75
C PRO A 86 3.78 5.05 -12.68
N HIS A 87 2.91 4.25 -13.28
CA HIS A 87 3.24 3.32 -14.35
C HIS A 87 2.19 3.46 -15.44
N GLU A 88 2.59 3.96 -16.61
CA GLU A 88 1.68 4.40 -17.65
C GLU A 88 0.60 5.39 -17.12
N ASP A 89 -0.50 5.55 -17.85
CA ASP A 89 -1.56 6.49 -17.48
C ASP A 89 -2.60 5.93 -16.50
N TRP A 90 -2.58 4.61 -16.29
CA TRP A 90 -3.66 3.90 -15.61
C TRP A 90 -3.26 3.15 -14.34
N ALA A 91 -1.97 3.06 -14.02
CA ALA A 91 -1.47 2.27 -12.90
C ALA A 91 -0.44 3.04 -12.06
N GLY A 92 -0.16 2.54 -10.86
CA GLY A 92 0.92 3.02 -10.02
C GLY A 92 0.90 2.43 -8.62
N CYS A 93 1.95 2.69 -7.85
CA CYS A 93 2.05 2.25 -6.47
C CYS A 93 2.62 3.34 -5.56
N SER A 94 2.35 3.22 -4.27
CA SER A 94 2.95 4.05 -3.22
C SER A 94 3.64 3.12 -2.23
N PRO A 95 4.89 2.74 -2.47
CA PRO A 95 5.65 1.93 -1.54
C PRO A 95 5.87 2.65 -0.22
N ASP A 96 5.90 1.93 0.90
CA ASP A 96 6.33 2.51 2.18
C ASP A 96 7.83 2.80 2.18
N GLY A 97 8.57 2.17 1.27
CA GLY A 97 9.94 2.50 0.99
C GLY A 97 10.56 1.75 -0.18
N LEU A 98 11.70 2.23 -0.62
CA LEU A 98 12.56 1.55 -1.59
C LEU A 98 13.87 1.14 -0.91
N ILE A 99 14.36 -0.05 -1.26
CA ILE A 99 15.58 -0.64 -0.71
C ILE A 99 16.64 -0.71 -1.81
N ASN A 100 17.69 0.07 -1.68
CA ASN A 100 18.77 0.13 -2.68
C ASN A 100 18.22 0.30 -4.11
N ALA A 101 18.86 -0.36 -5.12
CA ALA A 101 18.42 -0.29 -6.51
C ALA A 101 17.28 -1.26 -6.85
N ASP A 102 17.16 -2.38 -6.12
CA ASP A 102 16.41 -3.55 -6.57
C ASP A 102 15.23 -3.96 -5.68
N GLY A 103 15.11 -3.39 -4.48
CA GLY A 103 14.11 -3.81 -3.50
C GLY A 103 13.04 -2.76 -3.23
N GLY A 104 11.91 -3.21 -2.72
CA GLY A 104 10.85 -2.38 -2.16
C GLY A 104 10.38 -2.89 -0.81
N LEU A 105 9.67 -2.06 -0.09
CA LEU A 105 9.13 -2.34 1.24
C LEU A 105 7.64 -1.99 1.28
N GLU A 106 6.88 -2.88 1.86
CA GLU A 106 5.48 -2.68 2.25
C GLU A 106 5.32 -3.03 3.72
N VAL A 107 4.82 -2.13 4.52
CA VAL A 107 4.62 -2.28 5.96
C VAL A 107 3.14 -2.53 6.25
N LYS A 108 2.86 -3.49 7.11
CA LYS A 108 1.52 -3.77 7.60
C LYS A 108 1.52 -3.85 9.13
N CYS A 109 0.83 -2.93 9.77
CA CYS A 109 0.65 -2.89 11.23
C CYS A 109 -0.84 -3.12 11.56
N PRO A 110 -1.33 -4.37 11.48
CA PRO A 110 -2.76 -4.65 11.64
C PRO A 110 -3.21 -4.48 13.10
N PHE A 111 -4.18 -3.60 13.35
CA PHE A 111 -4.72 -3.33 14.68
C PHE A 111 -5.23 -4.60 15.39
N GLY A 112 -5.85 -5.50 14.65
CA GLY A 112 -6.34 -6.78 15.19
C GLY A 112 -5.24 -7.69 15.74
N LYS A 113 -4.02 -7.54 15.25
CA LYS A 113 -2.84 -8.32 15.63
C LYS A 113 -1.90 -7.63 16.64
N ARG A 114 -2.22 -6.45 17.11
CA ARG A 114 -1.34 -5.59 17.94
C ARG A 114 -0.86 -6.23 19.26
N LYS A 115 -1.51 -7.30 19.69
CA LYS A 115 -1.14 -8.06 20.91
C LYS A 115 -0.52 -9.41 20.60
N GLU A 116 -0.42 -9.78 19.34
CA GLU A 116 0.13 -11.07 18.88
C GLU A 116 1.57 -10.86 18.43
N GLY A 117 2.46 -11.80 18.79
CA GLY A 117 3.87 -11.73 18.38
C GLY A 117 4.07 -12.10 16.92
N ASP A 118 3.30 -13.07 16.42
CA ASP A 118 3.44 -13.60 15.07
C ASP A 118 2.31 -13.13 14.16
N LEU A 119 2.68 -12.75 12.95
CA LEU A 119 1.75 -12.41 11.87
C LEU A 119 1.61 -13.60 10.92
N ASN A 120 0.49 -13.62 10.19
CA ASN A 120 0.30 -14.63 9.16
C ASN A 120 1.33 -14.44 8.04
N PRO A 121 1.91 -15.52 7.50
CA PRO A 121 2.81 -15.44 6.38
C PRO A 121 2.11 -14.84 5.14
N LEU A 122 2.89 -14.25 4.23
CA LEU A 122 2.34 -13.55 3.06
C LEU A 122 1.53 -14.46 2.14
N GLU A 123 1.91 -15.73 2.02
CA GLU A 123 1.20 -16.73 1.23
C GLU A 123 -0.24 -17.00 1.71
N ASP A 124 -0.52 -16.77 2.99
CA ASP A 124 -1.85 -16.88 3.57
C ASP A 124 -2.67 -15.58 3.46
N GLN A 125 -2.08 -14.55 2.85
CA GLN A 125 -2.67 -13.24 2.68
C GLN A 125 -2.69 -12.83 1.19
N PRO A 126 -3.53 -13.47 0.36
CA PRO A 126 -3.47 -13.33 -1.11
C PRO A 126 -3.69 -11.90 -1.59
N HIS A 127 -4.43 -11.08 -0.85
CA HIS A 127 -4.64 -9.67 -1.18
C HIS A 127 -3.36 -8.83 -1.01
N TYR A 128 -2.54 -9.10 0.00
CA TYR A 128 -1.24 -8.45 0.18
C TYR A 128 -0.21 -9.02 -0.79
N TYR A 129 -0.26 -10.32 -1.08
CA TYR A 129 0.57 -10.91 -2.11
C TYR A 129 0.33 -10.23 -3.47
N ALA A 130 -0.94 -10.04 -3.86
CA ALA A 130 -1.30 -9.33 -5.08
C ALA A 130 -0.79 -7.88 -5.08
N GLN A 131 -0.87 -7.17 -3.96
CA GLN A 131 -0.32 -5.82 -3.80
C GLN A 131 1.19 -5.79 -4.06
N VAL A 132 1.93 -6.71 -3.46
CA VAL A 132 3.39 -6.83 -3.62
C VAL A 132 3.76 -7.13 -5.07
N GLN A 133 3.09 -8.10 -5.70
CA GLN A 133 3.34 -8.46 -7.10
C GLN A 133 3.07 -7.29 -8.06
N PHE A 134 2.00 -6.53 -7.80
CA PHE A 134 1.71 -5.34 -8.58
C PHE A 134 2.76 -4.24 -8.39
N SER A 135 3.23 -4.05 -7.17
CA SER A 135 4.30 -3.09 -6.87
C SER A 135 5.62 -3.45 -7.56
N LEU A 136 5.96 -4.75 -7.59
CA LEU A 136 7.12 -5.27 -8.34
C LEU A 136 6.98 -4.98 -9.85
N TRP A 137 5.81 -5.24 -10.41
CA TRP A 137 5.54 -4.96 -11.82
C TRP A 137 5.64 -3.46 -12.15
N VAL A 138 5.01 -2.60 -11.33
CA VAL A 138 5.03 -1.14 -11.51
C VAL A 138 6.45 -0.59 -11.48
N THR A 139 7.28 -1.08 -10.56
CA THR A 139 8.61 -0.52 -10.30
C THR A 139 9.73 -1.21 -11.07
N GLY A 140 9.49 -2.40 -11.62
CA GLY A 140 10.51 -3.24 -12.24
C GLY A 140 11.56 -3.76 -11.25
N ARG A 141 11.29 -3.66 -9.93
CA ARG A 141 12.22 -4.13 -8.89
C ARG A 141 12.19 -5.65 -8.76
N LYS A 142 13.21 -6.23 -8.11
CA LYS A 142 13.44 -7.68 -8.10
C LYS A 142 12.84 -8.38 -6.88
N TYR A 143 12.72 -7.66 -5.76
CA TYR A 143 12.17 -8.20 -4.52
C TYR A 143 11.40 -7.15 -3.74
N TRP A 144 10.53 -7.65 -2.85
CA TRP A 144 9.69 -6.79 -2.04
C TRP A 144 9.52 -7.36 -0.64
#